data_02637f0d491bcbe676304ff728e21254
#
_entry.id   02637f0d491bcbe676304ff728e21254
#
_cell.length_a   1.000
_cell.length_b   1.000
_cell.length_c   1.000
_cell.angle_alpha   90.00
_cell.angle_beta   90.00
_cell.angle_gamma   90.00
#
_symmetry.space_group_name_H-M   'P 1'
#
loop_
_entity.id
_entity.type
_entity.pdbx_description
1 polymer ?
#
loop_
_entity_poly.entity_id
_entity_poly.type
_entity_poly.pdbx_seq_one_letter_code
_entity_poly.pdbx_strand_id
1 'polypeptide(L)'
;MGKTQALRRKHLSGLDLRRYLYKRRTVVHRLTAESVGLGILLAVVGGFLDAYTYVSRDGVFATSQTGNLVLLGVEVAHGQWTQGLRHIPPLFAFVLGVAVAEGLKHPHITRTFPHPARTVLLLESIVLVIVGTWPVQVPNMIVTITIAFVASVQISSFRTLVQWPYNSAMVTGNLRTAAQAAYTALVLHDRKGLLQLLDFTLIIISFLLGALIGTLTTLHWGTRAIWFASGILLCAMLVLKANPKTLLNKS
;
A
#
# COMPACT_ATOMS: atom_id res chain seq x y z
N MET A 1 10.71 -12.33 44.96
CA MET A 1 9.93 -11.48 44.04
C MET A 1 10.14 -11.75 42.55
N GLY A 2 11.24 -12.36 42.09
CA GLY A 2 11.54 -12.53 40.65
C GLY A 2 10.74 -13.63 39.90
N LYS A 3 10.44 -14.76 40.52
CA LYS A 3 9.76 -15.89 39.84
C LYS A 3 8.29 -15.61 39.49
N THR A 4 7.57 -14.91 40.35
CA THR A 4 6.15 -14.56 40.14
C THR A 4 5.99 -13.53 39.04
N GLN A 5 6.91 -12.55 38.89
CA GLN A 5 6.91 -11.61 37.79
C GLN A 5 7.28 -12.28 36.47
N ALA A 6 8.21 -13.22 36.42
CA ALA A 6 8.57 -13.96 35.22
C ALA A 6 7.43 -14.88 34.73
N LEU A 7 6.70 -15.52 35.63
CA LEU A 7 5.51 -16.33 35.32
C LEU A 7 4.36 -15.47 34.82
N ARG A 8 4.15 -14.28 35.42
CA ARG A 8 3.13 -13.34 34.96
C ARG A 8 3.44 -12.78 33.57
N ARG A 9 4.73 -12.48 33.27
CA ARG A 9 5.17 -12.08 31.91
C ARG A 9 4.99 -13.21 30.89
N LYS A 10 5.34 -14.46 31.22
CA LYS A 10 5.10 -15.63 30.35
C LYS A 10 3.61 -15.87 30.09
N HIS A 11 2.77 -15.71 31.10
CA HIS A 11 1.32 -15.90 30.94
C HIS A 11 0.68 -14.79 30.09
N LEU A 12 1.09 -13.53 30.29
CA LEU A 12 0.64 -12.39 29.48
C LEU A 12 1.12 -12.52 28.01
N SER A 13 2.35 -13.01 27.78
CA SER A 13 2.85 -13.26 26.42
C SER A 13 2.11 -14.38 25.72
N GLY A 14 1.69 -15.42 26.44
CA GLY A 14 0.89 -16.52 25.91
C GLY A 14 -0.54 -16.11 25.53
N LEU A 15 -1.20 -15.29 26.35
CA LEU A 15 -2.52 -14.74 26.05
C LEU A 15 -2.46 -13.77 24.88
N ASP A 16 -1.45 -12.93 24.82
CA ASP A 16 -1.21 -12.00 23.72
C ASP A 16 -0.91 -12.73 22.41
N LEU A 17 -0.12 -13.81 22.45
CA LEU A 17 0.14 -14.62 21.26
C LEU A 17 -1.13 -15.34 20.77
N ARG A 18 -1.92 -15.91 21.68
CA ARG A 18 -3.22 -16.52 21.32
C ARG A 18 -4.17 -15.50 20.70
N ARG A 19 -4.24 -14.30 21.24
CA ARG A 19 -5.05 -13.19 20.73
C ARG A 19 -4.56 -12.74 19.35
N TYR A 20 -3.25 -12.67 19.16
CA TYR A 20 -2.62 -12.37 17.86
C TYR A 20 -2.90 -13.48 16.84
N LEU A 21 -2.68 -14.74 17.19
CA LEU A 21 -2.95 -15.88 16.32
C LEU A 21 -4.44 -16.00 15.96
N TYR A 22 -5.32 -15.74 16.93
CA TYR A 22 -6.75 -15.69 16.68
C TYR A 22 -7.09 -14.54 15.71
N LYS A 23 -6.59 -13.33 15.93
CA LYS A 23 -6.76 -12.18 15.04
C LYS A 23 -6.19 -12.49 13.65
N ARG A 24 -4.99 -13.05 13.57
CA ARG A 24 -4.36 -13.46 12.30
C ARG A 24 -5.14 -14.55 11.59
N ARG A 25 -5.60 -15.58 12.30
CA ARG A 25 -6.40 -16.68 11.70
C ARG A 25 -7.74 -16.18 11.17
N THR A 26 -8.41 -15.30 11.88
CA THR A 26 -9.66 -14.66 11.44
C THR A 26 -9.41 -13.74 10.24
N VAL A 27 -8.26 -13.08 10.20
CA VAL A 27 -7.84 -12.15 9.16
C VAL A 27 -7.31 -12.87 7.90
N VAL A 28 -6.64 -14.03 8.06
CA VAL A 28 -6.16 -14.86 6.94
C VAL A 28 -7.29 -15.59 6.22
N HIS A 29 -8.33 -16.04 6.95
CA HIS A 29 -9.49 -16.67 6.33
C HIS A 29 -10.54 -15.68 5.82
N ARG A 30 -10.38 -14.37 6.12
CA ARG A 30 -11.31 -13.32 5.69
C ARG A 30 -10.49 -12.10 5.31
N LEU A 31 -10.52 -11.69 4.05
CA LEU A 31 -9.91 -10.43 3.65
C LEU A 31 -10.67 -9.27 4.33
N THR A 32 -10.01 -8.63 5.27
CA THR A 32 -10.45 -7.40 5.93
C THR A 32 -9.52 -6.27 5.53
N ALA A 33 -9.89 -5.02 5.81
CA ALA A 33 -9.03 -3.86 5.52
C ALA A 33 -7.64 -3.93 6.20
N GLU A 34 -7.47 -4.76 7.22
CA GLU A 34 -6.22 -4.95 7.96
C GLU A 34 -5.56 -6.32 7.66
N SER A 35 -6.05 -7.07 6.65
CA SER A 35 -5.55 -8.42 6.40
C SER A 35 -4.22 -8.42 5.64
N VAL A 36 -3.37 -9.40 5.93
CA VAL A 36 -2.12 -9.62 5.18
C VAL A 36 -2.42 -9.85 3.69
N GLY A 37 -3.47 -10.60 3.36
CA GLY A 37 -3.87 -10.84 1.98
C GLY A 37 -4.22 -9.57 1.22
N LEU A 38 -4.98 -8.64 1.83
CA LEU A 38 -5.22 -7.35 1.22
C LEU A 38 -3.93 -6.54 1.12
N GLY A 39 -3.11 -6.51 2.17
CA GLY A 39 -1.81 -5.83 2.15
C GLY A 39 -0.91 -6.31 1.00
N ILE A 40 -0.87 -7.62 0.73
CA ILE A 40 -0.17 -8.21 -0.41
C ILE A 40 -0.70 -7.66 -1.73
N LEU A 41 -2.02 -7.68 -1.96
CA LEU A 41 -2.61 -7.17 -3.20
C LEU A 41 -2.31 -5.68 -3.40
N LEU A 42 -2.43 -4.87 -2.35
CA LEU A 42 -2.12 -3.44 -2.41
C LEU A 42 -0.63 -3.17 -2.63
N ALA A 43 0.26 -4.00 -2.07
CA ALA A 43 1.70 -3.88 -2.33
C ALA A 43 2.05 -4.25 -3.78
N VAL A 44 1.42 -5.28 -4.35
CA VAL A 44 1.54 -5.60 -5.79
C VAL A 44 1.10 -4.41 -6.64
N VAL A 45 -0.06 -3.80 -6.33
CA VAL A 45 -0.55 -2.63 -7.06
C VAL A 45 0.42 -1.44 -6.91
N GLY A 46 0.92 -1.14 -5.71
CA GLY A 46 1.87 -0.06 -5.47
C GLY A 46 3.14 -0.21 -6.31
N GLY A 47 3.76 -1.39 -6.28
CA GLY A 47 4.94 -1.69 -7.11
C GLY A 47 4.64 -1.64 -8.61
N PHE A 48 3.48 -2.14 -9.02
CA PHE A 48 3.02 -2.09 -10.40
C PHE A 48 2.89 -0.65 -10.90
N LEU A 49 2.21 0.22 -10.16
CA LEU A 49 1.96 1.61 -10.54
C LEU A 49 3.25 2.42 -10.63
N ASP A 50 4.20 2.22 -9.70
CA ASP A 50 5.52 2.86 -9.75
C ASP A 50 6.31 2.42 -10.98
N ALA A 51 6.34 1.11 -11.28
CA ALA A 51 7.02 0.59 -12.45
C ALA A 51 6.34 1.05 -13.76
N TYR A 52 5.00 1.01 -13.81
CA TYR A 52 4.23 1.49 -14.96
C TYR A 52 4.54 2.96 -15.28
N THR A 53 4.48 3.85 -14.27
CA THR A 53 4.72 5.27 -14.51
C THR A 53 6.19 5.53 -14.81
N TYR A 54 7.12 4.86 -14.15
CA TYR A 54 8.54 5.00 -14.44
C TYR A 54 8.90 4.60 -15.88
N VAL A 55 8.38 3.46 -16.35
CA VAL A 55 8.70 2.92 -17.69
C VAL A 55 7.97 3.66 -18.81
N SER A 56 6.71 4.08 -18.60
CA SER A 56 5.87 4.64 -19.67
C SER A 56 5.57 6.14 -19.54
N ARG A 57 6.01 6.81 -18.46
CA ARG A 57 5.68 8.21 -18.15
C ARG A 57 6.91 9.00 -17.68
N ASP A 58 7.93 9.06 -18.52
CA ASP A 58 9.10 9.94 -18.40
C ASP A 58 9.95 9.68 -17.13
N GLY A 59 10.01 8.46 -16.60
CA GLY A 59 10.85 8.14 -15.44
C GLY A 59 10.34 8.69 -14.10
N VAL A 60 9.05 9.05 -14.00
CA VAL A 60 8.46 9.61 -12.79
C VAL A 60 7.68 8.55 -12.03
N PHE A 61 7.88 8.44 -10.71
CA PHE A 61 7.13 7.52 -9.87
C PHE A 61 5.77 8.09 -9.47
N ALA A 62 4.74 7.24 -9.45
CA ALA A 62 3.42 7.62 -8.94
C ALA A 62 3.38 7.67 -7.41
N THR A 63 4.01 6.70 -6.72
CA THR A 63 3.89 6.53 -5.27
C THR A 63 5.19 6.77 -4.52
N SER A 64 6.35 6.54 -5.14
CA SER A 64 7.69 6.69 -4.53
C SER A 64 8.18 8.12 -4.54
N GLN A 65 7.59 8.98 -3.69
CA GLN A 65 7.91 10.41 -3.67
C GLN A 65 9.36 10.70 -3.26
N THR A 66 9.96 9.86 -2.42
CA THR A 66 11.40 9.96 -2.10
C THR A 66 12.26 9.76 -3.34
N GLY A 67 11.88 8.83 -4.22
CA GLY A 67 12.54 8.63 -5.51
C GLY A 67 12.43 9.87 -6.40
N ASN A 68 11.23 10.44 -6.50
CA ASN A 68 10.99 11.69 -7.26
C ASN A 68 11.86 12.85 -6.74
N LEU A 69 11.98 13.02 -5.42
CA LEU A 69 12.85 14.07 -4.84
C LEU A 69 14.32 13.86 -5.15
N VAL A 70 14.80 12.61 -5.13
CA VAL A 70 16.20 12.31 -5.49
C VAL A 70 16.44 12.58 -6.97
N LEU A 71 15.56 12.13 -7.86
CA LEU A 71 15.67 12.36 -9.30
C LEU A 71 15.59 13.84 -9.64
N LEU A 72 14.69 14.61 -9.01
CA LEU A 72 14.66 16.06 -9.13
C LEU A 72 16.04 16.68 -8.82
N GLY A 73 16.66 16.31 -7.68
CA GLY A 73 17.96 16.84 -7.29
C GLY A 73 19.08 16.47 -8.27
N VAL A 74 19.11 15.22 -8.73
CA VAL A 74 20.09 14.72 -9.70
C VAL A 74 19.96 15.44 -11.04
N GLU A 75 18.77 15.54 -11.60
CA GLU A 75 18.53 16.14 -12.91
C GLU A 75 18.82 17.67 -12.90
N VAL A 76 18.40 18.35 -11.82
CA VAL A 76 18.73 19.78 -11.65
C VAL A 76 20.24 20.01 -11.52
N ALA A 77 20.95 19.16 -10.78
CA ALA A 77 22.41 19.25 -10.65
C ALA A 77 23.14 19.03 -12.00
N HIS A 78 22.56 18.24 -12.90
CA HIS A 78 23.04 18.09 -14.28
C HIS A 78 22.59 19.19 -15.24
N GLY A 79 21.90 20.23 -14.76
CA GLY A 79 21.37 21.31 -15.59
C GLY A 79 20.11 20.94 -16.38
N GLN A 80 19.52 19.79 -16.12
CA GLN A 80 18.34 19.25 -16.80
C GLN A 80 17.05 19.72 -16.12
N TRP A 81 16.86 21.05 -16.05
CA TRP A 81 15.75 21.65 -15.30
C TRP A 81 14.36 21.16 -15.73
N THR A 82 14.14 21.00 -17.04
CA THR A 82 12.85 20.52 -17.56
C THR A 82 12.56 19.10 -17.12
N GLN A 83 13.57 18.22 -17.07
CA GLN A 83 13.46 16.86 -16.58
C GLN A 83 13.20 16.86 -15.06
N GLY A 84 13.99 17.63 -14.30
CA GLY A 84 13.85 17.70 -12.84
C GLY A 84 12.45 18.19 -12.42
N LEU A 85 11.98 19.27 -13.01
CA LEU A 85 10.70 19.86 -12.63
C LEU A 85 9.48 18.94 -12.86
N ARG A 86 9.58 17.92 -13.72
CA ARG A 86 8.48 16.94 -13.92
C ARG A 86 8.21 16.06 -12.68
N HIS A 87 9.14 15.97 -11.73
CA HIS A 87 8.96 15.22 -10.48
C HIS A 87 8.15 15.99 -9.43
N ILE A 88 7.94 17.31 -9.59
CA ILE A 88 7.25 18.16 -8.62
C ILE A 88 5.72 17.93 -8.60
N PRO A 89 5.00 17.91 -9.74
CA PRO A 89 3.54 17.80 -9.71
C PRO A 89 3.00 16.54 -9.03
N PRO A 90 3.60 15.34 -9.17
CA PRO A 90 3.17 14.14 -8.43
C PRO A 90 3.31 14.28 -6.90
N LEU A 91 4.28 15.06 -6.40
CA LEU A 91 4.40 15.36 -4.96
C LEU A 91 3.18 16.11 -4.45
N PHE A 92 2.74 17.15 -5.18
CA PHE A 92 1.54 17.91 -4.80
C PHE A 92 0.27 17.06 -4.91
N ALA A 93 0.16 16.25 -5.96
CA ALA A 93 -0.95 15.32 -6.13
C ALA A 93 -1.03 14.31 -4.98
N PHE A 94 0.12 13.80 -4.55
CA PHE A 94 0.23 12.90 -3.41
C PHE A 94 -0.24 13.58 -2.12
N VAL A 95 0.22 14.79 -1.83
CA VAL A 95 -0.19 15.56 -0.63
C VAL A 95 -1.70 15.81 -0.65
N LEU A 96 -2.25 16.21 -1.81
CA LEU A 96 -3.70 16.42 -1.96
C LEU A 96 -4.48 15.13 -1.73
N GLY A 97 -4.03 13.99 -2.25
CA GLY A 97 -4.70 12.71 -2.04
C GLY A 97 -4.64 12.26 -0.57
N VAL A 98 -3.54 12.53 0.16
CA VAL A 98 -3.47 12.33 1.61
C VAL A 98 -4.52 13.19 2.33
N ALA A 99 -4.64 14.46 1.97
CA ALA A 99 -5.63 15.36 2.56
C ALA A 99 -7.07 14.87 2.31
N VAL A 100 -7.36 14.41 1.09
CA VAL A 100 -8.66 13.80 0.74
C VAL A 100 -8.91 12.53 1.57
N ALA A 101 -7.92 11.66 1.71
CA ALA A 101 -8.05 10.44 2.53
C ALA A 101 -8.34 10.74 4.00
N GLU A 102 -7.73 11.78 4.57
CA GLU A 102 -8.05 12.23 5.92
C GLU A 102 -9.47 12.83 5.99
N GLY A 103 -9.88 13.59 4.97
CA GLY A 103 -11.25 14.10 4.85
C GLY A 103 -12.31 12.99 4.81
N LEU A 104 -12.03 11.87 4.11
CA LEU A 104 -12.94 10.71 4.04
C LEU A 104 -13.20 10.05 5.41
N LYS A 105 -12.35 10.29 6.40
CA LYS A 105 -12.56 9.79 7.79
C LYS A 105 -13.53 10.66 8.60
N HIS A 106 -13.93 11.82 8.08
CA HIS A 106 -14.82 12.72 8.80
C HIS A 106 -16.21 12.11 9.01
N PRO A 107 -16.85 12.26 10.20
CA PRO A 107 -18.12 11.62 10.54
C PRO A 107 -19.26 11.90 9.56
N HIS A 108 -19.34 13.07 8.95
CA HIS A 108 -20.36 13.39 7.95
C HIS A 108 -20.18 12.57 6.67
N ILE A 109 -18.94 12.34 6.24
CA ILE A 109 -18.64 11.59 5.01
C ILE A 109 -18.82 10.09 5.24
N THR A 110 -18.42 9.57 6.40
CA THR A 110 -18.60 8.15 6.74
C THR A 110 -20.06 7.73 6.86
N ARG A 111 -20.98 8.66 7.14
CA ARG A 111 -22.43 8.39 7.10
C ARG A 111 -22.92 8.17 5.66
N THR A 112 -22.39 8.90 4.69
CA THR A 112 -22.78 8.77 3.28
C THR A 112 -22.10 7.55 2.62
N PHE A 113 -20.85 7.25 3.02
CA PHE A 113 -20.06 6.12 2.51
C PHE A 113 -19.76 5.12 3.64
N PRO A 114 -20.69 4.20 3.95
CA PRO A 114 -20.57 3.29 5.10
C PRO A 114 -19.41 2.29 4.98
N HIS A 115 -18.81 2.18 3.79
CA HIS A 115 -17.68 1.27 3.51
C HIS A 115 -16.48 2.01 2.89
N PRO A 116 -15.79 2.90 3.62
CA PRO A 116 -14.75 3.77 3.06
C PRO A 116 -13.63 2.99 2.37
N ALA A 117 -13.21 1.84 2.92
CA ALA A 117 -12.20 0.98 2.30
C ALA A 117 -12.59 0.52 0.89
N ARG A 118 -13.85 0.10 0.70
CA ARG A 118 -14.34 -0.32 -0.63
C ARG A 118 -14.50 0.84 -1.59
N THR A 119 -14.98 1.97 -1.08
CA THR A 119 -15.17 3.20 -1.88
C THR A 119 -13.82 3.66 -2.45
N VAL A 120 -12.75 3.62 -1.65
CA VAL A 120 -11.41 3.99 -2.09
C VAL A 120 -10.90 3.03 -3.18
N LEU A 121 -11.00 1.70 -2.99
CA LEU A 121 -10.56 0.73 -4.00
C LEU A 121 -11.38 0.83 -5.29
N LEU A 122 -12.68 1.08 -5.18
CA LEU A 122 -13.55 1.27 -6.34
C LEU A 122 -13.17 2.55 -7.10
N LEU A 123 -12.98 3.66 -6.38
CA LEU A 123 -12.57 4.94 -6.97
C LEU A 123 -11.25 4.77 -7.74
N GLU A 124 -10.24 4.19 -7.08
CA GLU A 124 -8.94 3.95 -7.71
C GLU A 124 -9.10 3.06 -8.96
N SER A 125 -9.83 1.94 -8.85
CA SER A 125 -10.06 1.04 -9.98
C SER A 125 -10.71 1.76 -11.17
N ILE A 126 -11.73 2.59 -10.93
CA ILE A 126 -12.42 3.35 -11.98
C ILE A 126 -11.45 4.33 -12.64
N VAL A 127 -10.68 5.07 -11.85
CA VAL A 127 -9.71 6.04 -12.38
C VAL A 127 -8.65 5.34 -13.22
N LEU A 128 -8.11 4.19 -12.75
CA LEU A 128 -7.12 3.43 -13.52
C LEU A 128 -7.71 2.86 -14.83
N VAL A 129 -8.99 2.44 -14.83
CA VAL A 129 -9.68 2.04 -16.07
C VAL A 129 -9.75 3.21 -17.04
N ILE A 130 -10.18 4.38 -16.58
CA ILE A 130 -10.28 5.60 -17.40
C ILE A 130 -8.90 5.99 -17.95
N VAL A 131 -7.87 6.01 -17.13
CA VAL A 131 -6.49 6.29 -17.54
C VAL A 131 -6.01 5.33 -18.64
N GLY A 132 -6.36 4.06 -18.55
CA GLY A 132 -6.02 3.07 -19.57
C GLY A 132 -6.74 3.27 -20.93
N THR A 133 -7.84 4.05 -20.97
CA THR A 133 -8.52 4.43 -22.21
C THR A 133 -7.96 5.71 -22.84
N TRP A 134 -7.13 6.45 -22.10
CA TRP A 134 -6.60 7.71 -22.61
C TRP A 134 -5.69 7.50 -23.82
N PRO A 135 -5.82 8.34 -24.84
CA PRO A 135 -4.94 8.29 -25.99
C PRO A 135 -3.49 8.61 -25.59
N VAL A 136 -2.55 8.08 -26.36
CA VAL A 136 -1.09 8.23 -26.09
C VAL A 136 -0.66 9.72 -26.10
N GLN A 137 -1.41 10.58 -26.76
CA GLN A 137 -1.16 12.02 -26.83
C GLN A 137 -1.41 12.78 -25.52
N VAL A 138 -2.12 12.15 -24.55
CA VAL A 138 -2.30 12.79 -23.23
C VAL A 138 -0.94 12.98 -22.57
N PRO A 139 -0.62 14.20 -22.11
CA PRO A 139 0.68 14.48 -21.47
C PRO A 139 0.97 13.51 -20.32
N ASN A 140 2.18 12.95 -20.31
CA ASN A 140 2.62 11.98 -19.28
C ASN A 140 2.44 12.51 -17.85
N MET A 141 2.64 13.82 -17.66
CA MET A 141 2.46 14.50 -16.38
C MET A 141 1.02 14.38 -15.87
N ILE A 142 0.00 14.57 -16.73
CA ILE A 142 -1.42 14.46 -16.34
C ILE A 142 -1.72 13.03 -15.87
N VAL A 143 -1.21 12.02 -16.59
CA VAL A 143 -1.37 10.62 -16.22
C VAL A 143 -0.73 10.35 -14.86
N THR A 144 0.52 10.77 -14.64
CA THR A 144 1.26 10.53 -13.41
C THR A 144 0.63 11.24 -12.21
N ILE A 145 0.19 12.50 -12.36
CA ILE A 145 -0.56 13.26 -11.36
C ILE A 145 -1.83 12.50 -10.95
N THR A 146 -2.60 12.04 -11.93
CA THR A 146 -3.87 11.32 -11.69
C THR A 146 -3.63 10.02 -10.90
N ILE A 147 -2.63 9.23 -11.31
CA ILE A 147 -2.30 7.98 -10.62
C ILE A 147 -1.74 8.29 -9.22
N ALA A 148 -0.82 9.25 -9.06
CA ALA A 148 -0.27 9.65 -7.78
C ALA A 148 -1.35 10.08 -6.78
N PHE A 149 -2.34 10.84 -7.26
CA PHE A 149 -3.47 11.27 -6.44
C PHE A 149 -4.29 10.08 -5.92
N VAL A 150 -4.79 9.20 -6.80
CA VAL A 150 -5.66 8.10 -6.37
C VAL A 150 -4.90 7.04 -5.55
N ALA A 151 -3.65 6.75 -5.91
CA ALA A 151 -2.80 5.86 -5.13
C ALA A 151 -2.51 6.41 -3.74
N SER A 152 -2.30 7.73 -3.58
CA SER A 152 -2.07 8.33 -2.26
C SER A 152 -3.32 8.29 -1.38
N VAL A 153 -4.52 8.42 -1.93
CA VAL A 153 -5.79 8.19 -1.22
C VAL A 153 -5.85 6.75 -0.70
N GLN A 154 -5.53 5.78 -1.54
CA GLN A 154 -5.48 4.35 -1.16
C GLN A 154 -4.42 4.10 -0.07
N ILE A 155 -3.18 4.52 -0.26
CA ILE A 155 -2.08 4.35 0.68
C ILE A 155 -2.43 4.92 2.06
N SER A 156 -3.07 6.10 2.11
CA SER A 156 -3.44 6.78 3.35
C SER A 156 -4.66 6.15 4.04
N SER A 157 -5.48 5.42 3.28
CA SER A 157 -6.67 4.73 3.79
C SER A 157 -6.35 3.35 4.38
N PHE A 158 -5.26 2.70 3.93
CA PHE A 158 -4.86 1.35 4.34
C PHE A 158 -3.51 1.36 5.04
N ARG A 159 -3.49 1.76 6.32
CA ARG A 159 -2.26 1.98 7.10
C ARG A 159 -1.96 0.92 8.15
N THR A 160 -2.82 -0.10 8.29
CA THR A 160 -2.68 -1.13 9.32
C THR A 160 -2.63 -2.51 8.69
N LEU A 161 -1.61 -3.29 9.03
CA LEU A 161 -1.44 -4.69 8.68
C LEU A 161 -1.56 -5.51 9.96
N VAL A 162 -2.67 -6.23 10.15
CA VAL A 162 -3.05 -6.97 11.36
C VAL A 162 -3.15 -6.07 12.59
N GLN A 163 -2.05 -5.59 13.12
CA GLN A 163 -1.96 -4.65 14.26
C GLN A 163 -0.77 -3.69 14.14
N TRP A 164 -0.02 -3.77 13.04
CA TRP A 164 1.20 -3.03 12.83
C TRP A 164 0.97 -1.93 11.81
N PRO A 165 1.50 -0.73 12.02
CA PRO A 165 1.52 0.28 10.97
C PRO A 165 2.36 -0.22 9.80
N TYR A 166 1.82 -0.11 8.59
CA TYR A 166 2.53 -0.46 7.36
C TYR A 166 2.20 0.53 6.25
N ASN A 167 2.92 0.42 5.15
CA ASN A 167 2.64 1.17 3.94
C ASN A 167 2.73 0.24 2.73
N SER A 168 1.70 0.22 1.89
CA SER A 168 1.64 -0.65 0.71
C SER A 168 2.66 -0.26 -0.38
N ALA A 169 3.12 0.99 -0.41
CA ALA A 169 4.02 1.52 -1.43
C ALA A 169 5.38 1.98 -0.89
N MET A 170 5.59 2.05 0.42
CA MET A 170 6.87 2.48 1.01
C MET A 170 7.68 1.29 1.55
N VAL A 171 8.54 0.72 0.70
CA VAL A 171 9.34 -0.46 1.04
C VAL A 171 10.32 -0.20 2.20
N THR A 172 10.94 0.98 2.26
CA THR A 172 11.96 1.30 3.29
C THR A 172 11.41 1.19 4.72
N GLY A 173 10.20 1.70 4.97
CA GLY A 173 9.53 1.58 6.27
C GLY A 173 9.21 0.13 6.63
N ASN A 174 8.72 -0.63 5.66
CA ASN A 174 8.42 -2.05 5.82
C ASN A 174 9.69 -2.88 6.06
N LEU A 175 10.80 -2.57 5.37
CA LEU A 175 12.10 -3.22 5.55
C LEU A 175 12.67 -2.97 6.94
N ARG A 176 12.58 -1.73 7.46
CA ARG A 176 12.95 -1.41 8.84
C ARG A 176 12.16 -2.25 9.84
N THR A 177 10.85 -2.34 9.65
CA THR A 177 9.98 -3.13 10.54
C THR A 177 10.31 -4.61 10.46
N ALA A 178 10.58 -5.16 9.27
CA ALA A 178 11.02 -6.54 9.09
C ALA A 178 12.34 -6.82 9.80
N ALA A 179 13.33 -5.92 9.69
CA ALA A 179 14.62 -6.05 10.35
C ALA A 179 14.50 -6.02 11.88
N GLN A 180 13.68 -5.11 12.43
CA GLN A 180 13.38 -5.07 13.87
C GLN A 180 12.68 -6.35 14.34
N ALA A 181 11.73 -6.85 13.55
CA ALA A 181 11.03 -8.09 13.82
C ALA A 181 11.97 -9.31 13.76
N ALA A 182 12.93 -9.33 12.84
CA ALA A 182 13.97 -10.36 12.76
C ALA A 182 14.82 -10.42 14.04
N TYR A 183 15.27 -9.25 14.52
CA TYR A 183 15.99 -9.18 15.79
C TYR A 183 15.15 -9.74 16.95
N THR A 184 13.90 -9.32 17.05
CA THR A 184 12.97 -9.79 18.08
C THR A 184 12.74 -11.30 18.01
N ALA A 185 12.61 -11.84 16.80
CA ALA A 185 12.42 -13.26 16.55
C ALA A 185 13.65 -14.10 16.87
N LEU A 186 14.84 -13.66 16.41
CA LEU A 186 16.08 -14.45 16.48
C LEU A 186 16.80 -14.29 17.81
N VAL A 187 16.86 -13.06 18.35
CA VAL A 187 17.61 -12.77 19.59
C VAL A 187 16.74 -12.94 20.84
N LEU A 188 15.49 -12.45 20.78
CA LEU A 188 14.56 -12.53 21.91
C LEU A 188 13.67 -13.79 21.87
N HIS A 189 13.81 -14.63 20.83
CA HIS A 189 13.05 -15.87 20.64
C HIS A 189 11.52 -15.64 20.72
N ASP A 190 11.03 -14.46 20.26
CA ASP A 190 9.61 -14.14 20.30
C ASP A 190 8.90 -14.57 18.99
N ARG A 191 7.92 -15.46 19.13
CA ARG A 191 7.09 -15.94 18.02
C ARG A 191 6.28 -14.83 17.33
N LYS A 192 5.92 -13.76 18.04
CA LYS A 192 5.27 -12.61 17.43
C LYS A 192 6.21 -11.89 16.46
N GLY A 193 7.49 -11.73 16.85
CA GLY A 193 8.52 -11.19 16.00
C GLY A 193 8.67 -12.00 14.70
N LEU A 194 8.65 -13.34 14.80
CA LEU A 194 8.73 -14.20 13.61
C LEU A 194 7.53 -13.99 12.65
N LEU A 195 6.32 -13.92 13.21
CA LEU A 195 5.12 -13.70 12.39
C LEU A 195 5.12 -12.31 11.74
N GLN A 196 5.56 -11.29 12.48
CA GLN A 196 5.72 -9.93 11.95
C GLN A 196 6.77 -9.90 10.84
N LEU A 197 7.92 -10.54 11.03
CA LEU A 197 8.95 -10.67 10.00
C LEU A 197 8.38 -11.28 8.72
N LEU A 198 7.67 -12.39 8.82
CA LEU A 198 7.07 -13.07 7.67
C LEU A 198 6.04 -12.18 6.96
N ASP A 199 5.16 -11.51 7.71
CA ASP A 199 4.13 -10.64 7.14
C ASP A 199 4.76 -9.46 6.36
N PHE A 200 5.77 -8.79 6.94
CA PHE A 200 6.44 -7.67 6.27
C PHE A 200 7.34 -8.10 5.10
N THR A 201 7.99 -9.27 5.21
CA THR A 201 8.75 -9.85 4.10
C THR A 201 7.84 -10.16 2.91
N LEU A 202 6.65 -10.72 3.15
CA LEU A 202 5.66 -10.95 2.11
C LEU A 202 5.22 -9.64 1.43
N ILE A 203 5.00 -8.57 2.19
CA ILE A 203 4.65 -7.25 1.63
C ILE A 203 5.78 -6.72 0.71
N ILE A 204 7.04 -6.82 1.17
CA ILE A 204 8.21 -6.35 0.39
C ILE A 204 8.35 -7.15 -0.91
N ILE A 205 8.26 -8.48 -0.83
CA ILE A 205 8.33 -9.36 -2.02
C ILE A 205 7.17 -9.07 -2.96
N SER A 206 5.97 -8.83 -2.43
CA SER A 206 4.78 -8.51 -3.23
C SER A 206 4.94 -7.21 -3.99
N PHE A 207 5.52 -6.17 -3.38
CA PHE A 207 5.84 -4.92 -4.06
C PHE A 207 6.83 -5.15 -5.21
N LEU A 208 7.91 -5.90 -4.96
CA LEU A 208 8.90 -6.25 -5.99
C LEU A 208 8.27 -7.03 -7.15
N LEU A 209 7.44 -8.03 -6.85
CA LEU A 209 6.71 -8.78 -7.88
C LEU A 209 5.75 -7.88 -8.66
N GLY A 210 5.08 -6.95 -7.98
CA GLY A 210 4.24 -5.94 -8.61
C GLY A 210 5.02 -5.07 -9.58
N ALA A 211 6.20 -4.58 -9.18
CA ALA A 211 7.08 -3.80 -10.04
C ALA A 211 7.58 -4.59 -11.25
N LEU A 212 7.94 -5.86 -11.05
CA LEU A 212 8.36 -6.74 -12.14
C LEU A 212 7.22 -6.98 -13.15
N ILE A 213 6.03 -7.35 -12.66
CA ILE A 213 4.85 -7.56 -13.50
C ILE A 213 4.46 -6.26 -14.20
N GLY A 214 4.48 -5.13 -13.48
CA GLY A 214 4.18 -3.81 -14.03
C GLY A 214 5.13 -3.44 -15.17
N THR A 215 6.44 -3.66 -14.99
CA THR A 215 7.43 -3.44 -16.05
C THR A 215 7.15 -4.34 -17.27
N LEU A 216 7.05 -5.65 -17.07
CA LEU A 216 6.88 -6.62 -18.17
C LEU A 216 5.59 -6.35 -18.94
N THR A 217 4.48 -6.09 -18.25
CA THR A 217 3.19 -5.80 -18.89
C THR A 217 3.23 -4.47 -19.63
N THR A 218 3.90 -3.44 -19.06
CA THR A 218 4.03 -2.12 -19.70
C THR A 218 4.87 -2.20 -20.98
N LEU A 219 5.96 -2.95 -20.97
CA LEU A 219 6.78 -3.17 -22.16
C LEU A 219 6.00 -3.91 -23.28
N HIS A 220 5.06 -4.78 -22.92
CA HIS A 220 4.30 -5.59 -23.88
C HIS A 220 3.00 -4.91 -24.36
N TRP A 221 2.24 -4.29 -23.47
CA TRP A 221 0.92 -3.67 -23.75
C TRP A 221 0.91 -2.14 -23.67
N GLY A 222 2.06 -1.52 -23.41
CA GLY A 222 2.18 -0.07 -23.31
C GLY A 222 1.24 0.51 -22.24
N THR A 223 0.58 1.60 -22.58
CA THR A 223 -0.27 2.35 -21.66
C THR A 223 -1.48 1.57 -21.13
N ARG A 224 -1.94 0.54 -21.86
CA ARG A 224 -3.07 -0.32 -21.46
C ARG A 224 -2.73 -1.29 -20.35
N ALA A 225 -1.44 -1.49 -20.05
CA ALA A 225 -1.00 -2.34 -18.94
C ALA A 225 -1.63 -1.93 -17.59
N ILE A 226 -2.00 -0.67 -17.40
CA ILE A 226 -2.62 -0.18 -16.16
C ILE A 226 -3.92 -0.90 -15.80
N TRP A 227 -4.61 -1.52 -16.77
CA TRP A 227 -5.83 -2.31 -16.52
C TRP A 227 -5.57 -3.54 -15.66
N PHE A 228 -4.34 -4.09 -15.66
CA PHE A 228 -4.00 -5.19 -14.74
C PHE A 228 -4.04 -4.74 -13.28
N ALA A 229 -3.50 -3.54 -12.97
CA ALA A 229 -3.60 -2.98 -11.62
C ALA A 229 -5.06 -2.76 -11.21
N SER A 230 -5.89 -2.20 -12.11
CA SER A 230 -7.33 -2.06 -11.88
C SER A 230 -8.01 -3.42 -11.62
N GLY A 231 -7.67 -4.44 -12.40
CA GLY A 231 -8.19 -5.80 -12.21
C GLY A 231 -7.86 -6.37 -10.83
N ILE A 232 -6.62 -6.19 -10.34
CA ILE A 232 -6.21 -6.61 -9.00
C ILE A 232 -7.02 -5.89 -7.92
N LEU A 233 -7.24 -4.57 -8.06
CA LEU A 233 -8.04 -3.79 -7.12
C LEU A 233 -9.51 -4.22 -7.11
N LEU A 234 -10.10 -4.50 -8.27
CA LEU A 234 -11.46 -5.02 -8.36
C LEU A 234 -11.58 -6.39 -7.69
N CYS A 235 -10.62 -7.29 -7.89
CA CYS A 235 -10.57 -8.57 -7.18
C CYS A 235 -10.48 -8.35 -5.67
N ALA A 236 -9.61 -7.45 -5.20
CA ALA A 236 -9.49 -7.11 -3.79
C ALA A 236 -10.82 -6.58 -3.20
N MET A 237 -11.51 -5.72 -3.94
CA MET A 237 -12.82 -5.18 -3.55
C MET A 237 -13.90 -6.26 -3.48
N LEU A 238 -13.96 -7.19 -4.44
CA LEU A 238 -14.94 -8.29 -4.46
C LEU A 238 -14.74 -9.22 -3.27
N VAL A 239 -13.50 -9.54 -2.93
CA VAL A 239 -13.21 -10.40 -1.77
C VAL A 239 -13.54 -9.69 -0.45
N LEU A 240 -13.33 -8.37 -0.34
CA LEU A 240 -13.80 -7.57 0.78
C LEU A 240 -15.34 -7.56 0.89
N LYS A 241 -16.07 -7.59 -0.24
CA LYS A 241 -17.54 -7.62 -0.28
C LYS A 241 -18.11 -8.94 0.25
N ALA A 242 -17.44 -10.06 0.01
CA ALA A 242 -17.89 -11.38 0.44
C ALA A 242 -17.91 -11.55 1.98
N ASN A 243 -17.49 -10.54 2.76
CA ASN A 243 -17.33 -10.64 4.20
C ASN A 243 -18.03 -9.51 5.01
N PRO A 244 -19.37 -9.50 5.11
CA PRO A 244 -20.12 -8.40 5.73
C PRO A 244 -19.99 -8.28 7.26
N LYS A 245 -19.40 -9.26 7.96
CA LYS A 245 -19.35 -9.29 9.43
C LYS A 245 -18.27 -8.41 10.10
N THR A 246 -17.53 -7.60 9.36
CA THR A 246 -16.44 -6.77 9.91
C THR A 246 -16.92 -5.43 10.49
N LEU A 247 -18.21 -5.13 10.44
CA LEU A 247 -18.76 -3.80 10.76
C LEU A 247 -19.46 -3.72 12.12
N LEU A 248 -19.60 -4.80 12.86
CA LEU A 248 -20.42 -4.82 14.09
C LEU A 248 -19.63 -4.83 15.40
N ASN A 249 -18.32 -4.64 15.40
CA ASN A 249 -17.51 -4.69 16.63
C ASN A 249 -16.70 -3.41 16.88
N LYS A 250 -17.32 -2.24 16.72
CA LYS A 250 -16.86 -0.96 17.29
C LYS A 250 -18.07 -0.20 17.80
N SER A 251 -18.74 -0.73 18.80
CA SER A 251 -19.56 -0.02 19.78
C SER A 251 -18.93 -0.23 21.15
#